data_d3efa37e7b6451f3a560ee96072752c8
#
_entry.id   d3efa37e7b6451f3a560ee96072752c8
#
_cell.length_a   1.000
_cell.length_b   1.000
_cell.length_c   1.000
_cell.angle_alpha   90.00
_cell.angle_beta   90.00
_cell.angle_gamma   90.00
#
_symmetry.space_group_name_H-M   'P 1'
#
loop_
_entity.id
_entity.type
_entity.pdbx_description
1 polymer ?
#
loop_
_entity_poly.entity_id
_entity_poly.type
_entity_poly.pdbx_seq_one_letter_code
_entity_poly.pdbx_strand_id
1 'polypeptide(L)'
;MSEDPADRAEPPGAEPMIRLHDVHKHYRLRDGREVRALDGLTLDVPAGSVHGVVGTSGAGKSTLVRCLTALERPTSGEVRVAGQDLTALGARELREARRAIGMVFQHANLLEQRTAAQNIAYPLAMAGVPKGERHETVARMLELVGLADRGSSYPAQLSGGQQQRVGIARALADQPAVLLCDEPTSALDPETTRSILELIRDVRDRLGVTVVIITHEMSVVRRICDSVSLLEAGRIVQSGPIEDVVSDVDSRLSLELVPPPDVPKAARVAGSTEDAEDTDDQADGAGDADHAGSTDSAESAVIDVALTAHPGEPAAAQVLSLVAEQGADVAGGVFETLGTAQVGRLALTIPADRAQAAVAALREAGITAEVRS
;
A
#
# COMPACT_ATOMS: atom_id res chain seq x y z
N MET A 1 21.02 -20.81 27.32
CA MET A 1 21.40 -20.52 25.95
C MET A 1 20.18 -19.87 25.35
N SER A 2 20.15 -18.56 25.40
CA SER A 2 19.07 -17.72 24.87
C SER A 2 19.45 -17.42 23.43
N GLU A 3 18.64 -17.87 22.49
CA GLU A 3 18.77 -17.48 21.07
C GLU A 3 18.28 -16.04 20.95
N ASP A 4 19.15 -15.20 20.39
CA ASP A 4 18.98 -13.79 20.13
C ASP A 4 17.93 -13.60 19.00
N PRO A 5 16.83 -12.84 19.19
CA PRO A 5 15.81 -12.66 18.15
C PRO A 5 16.24 -11.73 16.99
N ALA A 6 17.48 -11.25 16.96
CA ALA A 6 17.96 -10.29 15.96
C ALA A 6 18.45 -10.91 14.65
N ASP A 7 18.40 -12.23 14.45
CA ASP A 7 18.93 -12.92 13.26
C ASP A 7 17.83 -13.56 12.39
N ARG A 8 16.81 -12.78 12.04
CA ARG A 8 15.91 -13.10 10.91
C ARG A 8 16.26 -12.28 9.66
N ALA A 9 17.56 -12.18 9.38
CA ALA A 9 18.00 -11.85 8.02
C ALA A 9 17.52 -12.98 7.10
N GLU A 10 16.78 -12.64 6.03
CA GLU A 10 16.44 -13.57 4.95
C GLU A 10 17.68 -14.34 4.53
N PRO A 11 17.59 -15.65 4.26
CA PRO A 11 18.72 -16.40 3.77
C PRO A 11 19.21 -15.76 2.46
N PRO A 12 20.47 -15.36 2.34
CA PRO A 12 20.99 -14.78 1.12
C PRO A 12 20.92 -15.84 0.01
N GLY A 13 19.98 -15.68 -0.96
CA GLY A 13 19.93 -16.54 -2.13
C GLY A 13 18.57 -17.07 -2.58
N ALA A 14 17.46 -16.76 -1.94
CA ALA A 14 16.14 -17.13 -2.49
C ALA A 14 15.83 -16.22 -3.70
N GLU A 15 15.65 -16.84 -4.90
CA GLU A 15 15.20 -16.07 -6.07
C GLU A 15 13.81 -15.45 -5.78
N PRO A 16 13.60 -14.16 -6.11
CA PRO A 16 12.31 -13.54 -5.93
C PRO A 16 11.25 -14.25 -6.79
N MET A 17 10.01 -14.29 -6.28
CA MET A 17 8.88 -14.88 -7.01
C MET A 17 8.55 -14.08 -8.28
N ILE A 18 8.72 -12.75 -8.21
CA ILE A 18 8.60 -11.86 -9.35
C ILE A 18 9.88 -11.03 -9.43
N ARG A 19 10.46 -10.96 -10.63
CA ARG A 19 11.58 -10.06 -10.94
C ARG A 19 11.29 -9.31 -12.22
N LEU A 20 11.34 -8.02 -12.16
CA LEU A 20 11.34 -7.10 -13.29
C LEU A 20 12.71 -6.42 -13.33
N HIS A 21 13.38 -6.46 -14.45
CA HIS A 21 14.69 -5.84 -14.60
C HIS A 21 14.72 -4.96 -15.84
N ASP A 22 14.94 -3.66 -15.62
CA ASP A 22 15.03 -2.62 -16.64
C ASP A 22 13.89 -2.68 -17.68
N VAL A 23 12.65 -2.85 -17.20
CA VAL A 23 11.48 -3.05 -18.06
C VAL A 23 11.01 -1.73 -18.66
N HIS A 24 10.98 -1.67 -19.98
CA HIS A 24 10.44 -0.56 -20.76
C HIS A 24 9.19 -0.99 -21.52
N LYS A 25 8.20 -0.12 -21.57
CA LYS A 25 7.02 -0.29 -22.44
C LYS A 25 6.65 1.03 -23.09
N HIS A 26 6.81 1.09 -24.40
CA HIS A 26 6.50 2.27 -25.19
C HIS A 26 5.31 1.99 -26.11
N TYR A 27 4.42 2.98 -26.24
CA TYR A 27 3.30 2.95 -27.18
C TYR A 27 3.47 4.08 -28.20
N ARG A 28 3.38 3.73 -29.47
CA ARG A 28 3.36 4.73 -30.54
C ARG A 28 1.92 5.13 -30.85
N LEU A 29 1.60 6.39 -30.64
CA LEU A 29 0.29 6.94 -30.95
C LEU A 29 0.12 7.15 -32.44
N ARG A 30 -1.14 7.31 -32.89
CA ARG A 30 -1.47 7.54 -34.33
C ARG A 30 -0.88 8.83 -34.89
N ASP A 31 -0.61 9.82 -34.06
CA ASP A 31 0.01 11.10 -34.40
C ASP A 31 1.54 11.05 -34.40
N GLY A 32 2.14 9.87 -34.23
CA GLY A 32 3.58 9.64 -34.23
C GLY A 32 4.27 9.89 -32.88
N ARG A 33 3.58 10.42 -31.86
CA ARG A 33 4.12 10.59 -30.52
C ARG A 33 4.34 9.23 -29.87
N GLU A 34 5.39 9.15 -29.03
CA GLU A 34 5.69 7.99 -28.22
C GLU A 34 5.31 8.27 -26.75
N VAL A 35 4.58 7.33 -26.16
CA VAL A 35 4.24 7.35 -24.73
C VAL A 35 5.04 6.24 -24.04
N ARG A 36 5.88 6.61 -23.11
CA ARG A 36 6.64 5.68 -22.26
C ARG A 36 5.79 5.34 -21.05
N ALA A 37 5.09 4.22 -21.10
CA ALA A 37 4.22 3.78 -20.02
C ALA A 37 5.00 3.07 -18.90
N LEU A 38 6.11 2.38 -19.23
CA LEU A 38 7.13 1.92 -18.30
C LEU A 38 8.49 2.36 -18.84
N ASP A 39 9.37 2.84 -17.97
CA ASP A 39 10.63 3.47 -18.36
C ASP A 39 11.79 3.08 -17.42
N GLY A 40 12.32 1.85 -17.61
CA GLY A 40 13.40 1.30 -16.79
C GLY A 40 12.92 0.77 -15.44
N LEU A 41 11.72 0.16 -15.41
CA LEU A 41 11.14 -0.34 -14.17
C LEU A 41 11.89 -1.59 -13.69
N THR A 42 12.38 -1.54 -12.45
CA THR A 42 13.03 -2.66 -11.75
C THR A 42 12.31 -2.90 -10.44
N LEU A 43 11.94 -4.17 -10.17
CA LEU A 43 11.20 -4.58 -8.99
C LEU A 43 11.44 -6.05 -8.69
N ASP A 44 11.77 -6.39 -7.46
CA ASP A 44 11.81 -7.74 -6.93
C ASP A 44 10.72 -7.93 -5.87
N VAL A 45 9.96 -9.04 -5.95
CA VAL A 45 8.94 -9.41 -4.96
C VAL A 45 9.29 -10.77 -4.38
N PRO A 46 9.53 -10.86 -3.06
CA PRO A 46 9.85 -12.12 -2.39
C PRO A 46 8.71 -13.14 -2.47
N ALA A 47 9.04 -14.43 -2.43
CA ALA A 47 8.06 -15.50 -2.39
C ALA A 47 7.23 -15.46 -1.09
N GLY A 48 5.93 -15.71 -1.18
CA GLY A 48 5.03 -15.79 -0.03
C GLY A 48 4.71 -14.45 0.65
N SER A 49 5.19 -13.32 0.09
CA SER A 49 4.90 -11.97 0.60
C SER A 49 3.66 -11.36 -0.04
N VAL A 50 3.14 -10.31 0.61
CA VAL A 50 2.14 -9.38 0.04
C VAL A 50 2.85 -8.08 -0.31
N HIS A 51 2.97 -7.76 -1.58
CA HIS A 51 3.64 -6.56 -2.07
C HIS A 51 2.63 -5.57 -2.65
N GLY A 52 2.64 -4.34 -2.16
CA GLY A 52 1.82 -3.24 -2.67
C GLY A 52 2.53 -2.49 -3.79
N VAL A 53 1.85 -2.21 -4.90
CA VAL A 53 2.31 -1.25 -5.91
C VAL A 53 1.32 -0.10 -5.94
N VAL A 54 1.77 1.06 -5.50
CA VAL A 54 0.95 2.28 -5.43
C VAL A 54 1.39 3.30 -6.46
N GLY A 55 0.49 4.18 -6.85
CA GLY A 55 0.79 5.26 -7.78
C GLY A 55 -0.46 5.96 -8.26
N THR A 56 -0.30 7.18 -8.73
CA THR A 56 -1.40 8.01 -9.26
C THR A 56 -1.98 7.44 -10.56
N SER A 57 -3.11 7.98 -11.00
CA SER A 57 -3.65 7.65 -12.33
C SER A 57 -2.64 8.01 -13.42
N GLY A 58 -2.43 7.10 -14.37
CA GLY A 58 -1.43 7.28 -15.44
C GLY A 58 0.01 6.92 -15.07
N ALA A 59 0.31 6.52 -13.83
CA ALA A 59 1.65 6.13 -13.41
C ALA A 59 2.24 4.92 -14.16
N GLY A 60 1.41 4.11 -14.84
CA GLY A 60 1.86 2.90 -15.56
C GLY A 60 1.32 1.60 -14.96
N LYS A 61 0.50 1.64 -13.89
CA LYS A 61 -0.02 0.45 -13.18
C LYS A 61 -0.67 -0.59 -14.09
N SER A 62 -1.61 -0.19 -14.94
CA SER A 62 -2.28 -1.12 -15.87
C SER A 62 -1.33 -1.72 -16.90
N THR A 63 -0.29 -0.98 -17.31
CA THR A 63 0.75 -1.49 -18.21
C THR A 63 1.64 -2.50 -17.49
N LEU A 64 1.99 -2.24 -16.23
CA LEU A 64 2.71 -3.19 -15.39
C LEU A 64 1.94 -4.51 -15.25
N VAL A 65 0.62 -4.46 -14.93
CA VAL A 65 -0.25 -5.64 -14.87
C VAL A 65 -0.19 -6.44 -16.17
N ARG A 66 -0.31 -5.76 -17.33
CA ARG A 66 -0.29 -6.42 -18.64
C ARG A 66 1.06 -7.06 -18.94
N CYS A 67 2.16 -6.47 -18.50
CA CYS A 67 3.50 -7.06 -18.64
C CYS A 67 3.69 -8.25 -17.70
N LEU A 68 3.27 -8.14 -16.42
CA LEU A 68 3.32 -9.23 -15.45
C LEU A 68 2.48 -10.45 -15.86
N THR A 69 1.30 -10.21 -16.42
CA THR A 69 0.42 -11.28 -16.93
C THR A 69 0.83 -11.72 -18.34
N ALA A 70 1.87 -11.12 -18.91
CA ALA A 70 2.30 -11.32 -20.28
C ALA A 70 1.18 -11.15 -21.34
N LEU A 71 0.14 -10.39 -21.02
CA LEU A 71 -0.88 -9.95 -21.99
C LEU A 71 -0.26 -9.01 -23.02
N GLU A 72 0.74 -8.23 -22.60
CA GLU A 72 1.58 -7.42 -23.45
C GLU A 72 3.06 -7.73 -23.15
N ARG A 73 3.86 -7.81 -24.20
CA ARG A 73 5.32 -7.91 -24.04
C ARG A 73 5.91 -6.52 -23.79
N PRO A 74 6.89 -6.40 -22.91
CA PRO A 74 7.67 -5.18 -22.79
C PRO A 74 8.37 -4.86 -24.12
N THR A 75 8.76 -3.59 -24.30
CA THR A 75 9.58 -3.16 -25.45
C THR A 75 11.02 -3.65 -25.28
N SER A 76 11.53 -3.62 -24.05
CA SER A 76 12.83 -4.18 -23.63
C SER A 76 12.80 -4.49 -22.14
N GLY A 77 13.85 -5.14 -21.64
CA GLY A 77 13.97 -5.61 -20.26
C GLY A 77 13.43 -7.01 -20.05
N GLU A 78 13.51 -7.52 -18.84
CA GLU A 78 13.19 -8.88 -18.45
C GLU A 78 12.04 -8.92 -17.44
N VAL A 79 11.10 -9.87 -17.62
CA VAL A 79 9.99 -10.13 -16.69
C VAL A 79 10.02 -11.60 -16.32
N ARG A 80 10.42 -11.89 -15.08
CA ARG A 80 10.38 -13.26 -14.51
C ARG A 80 9.23 -13.38 -13.51
N VAL A 81 8.51 -14.50 -13.61
CA VAL A 81 7.48 -14.90 -12.64
C VAL A 81 7.63 -16.39 -12.36
N ALA A 82 7.65 -16.76 -11.10
CA ALA A 82 7.84 -18.15 -10.66
C ALA A 82 9.04 -18.86 -11.35
N GLY A 83 10.18 -18.16 -11.44
CA GLY A 83 11.41 -18.63 -12.06
C GLY A 83 11.43 -18.67 -13.59
N GLN A 84 10.33 -18.32 -14.28
CA GLN A 84 10.23 -18.34 -15.74
C GLN A 84 10.35 -16.92 -16.34
N ASP A 85 11.23 -16.75 -17.32
CA ASP A 85 11.34 -15.50 -18.09
C ASP A 85 10.23 -15.42 -19.15
N LEU A 86 9.17 -14.65 -18.85
CA LEU A 86 8.02 -14.51 -19.72
C LEU A 86 8.33 -13.78 -21.04
N THR A 87 9.42 -13.04 -21.10
CA THR A 87 9.83 -12.28 -22.29
C THR A 87 10.45 -13.18 -23.35
N ALA A 88 11.09 -14.28 -22.93
CA ALA A 88 11.78 -15.25 -23.81
C ALA A 88 10.85 -16.35 -24.35
N LEU A 89 9.70 -16.61 -23.67
CA LEU A 89 8.82 -17.74 -23.97
C LEU A 89 8.09 -17.58 -25.33
N GLY A 90 7.92 -18.73 -26.04
CA GLY A 90 7.03 -18.85 -27.18
C GLY A 90 5.54 -18.82 -26.77
N ALA A 91 4.64 -18.68 -27.75
CA ALA A 91 3.20 -18.51 -27.50
C ALA A 91 2.55 -19.71 -26.75
N ARG A 92 3.07 -20.93 -26.90
CA ARG A 92 2.57 -22.11 -26.18
C ARG A 92 3.04 -22.10 -24.74
N GLU A 93 4.33 -21.96 -24.53
CA GLU A 93 4.97 -21.92 -23.22
C GLU A 93 4.42 -20.76 -22.39
N LEU A 94 4.21 -19.60 -23.01
CA LEU A 94 3.61 -18.43 -22.35
C LEU A 94 2.18 -18.69 -21.85
N ARG A 95 1.39 -19.51 -22.55
CA ARG A 95 0.06 -19.91 -22.07
C ARG A 95 0.13 -20.81 -20.84
N GLU A 96 1.16 -21.66 -20.79
CA GLU A 96 1.42 -22.55 -19.64
C GLU A 96 1.94 -21.72 -18.45
N ALA A 97 2.89 -20.80 -18.69
CA ALA A 97 3.44 -19.92 -17.67
C ALA A 97 2.38 -19.01 -17.03
N ARG A 98 1.41 -18.52 -17.81
CA ARG A 98 0.29 -17.71 -17.28
C ARG A 98 -0.58 -18.45 -16.24
N ARG A 99 -0.55 -19.76 -16.19
CA ARG A 99 -1.29 -20.54 -15.18
C ARG A 99 -0.71 -20.34 -13.78
N ALA A 100 0.58 -19.97 -13.69
CA ALA A 100 1.19 -19.59 -12.43
C ALA A 100 0.72 -18.25 -11.88
N ILE A 101 -0.14 -17.51 -12.62
CA ILE A 101 -0.60 -16.17 -12.26
C ILE A 101 -2.13 -16.17 -12.18
N GLY A 102 -2.69 -16.06 -10.98
CA GLY A 102 -4.09 -15.77 -10.75
C GLY A 102 -4.35 -14.27 -10.82
N MET A 103 -5.45 -13.86 -11.45
CA MET A 103 -5.81 -12.44 -11.59
C MET A 103 -7.13 -12.13 -10.93
N VAL A 104 -7.12 -11.16 -10.01
CA VAL A 104 -8.28 -10.54 -9.37
C VAL A 104 -8.41 -9.13 -9.89
N PHE A 105 -9.57 -8.79 -10.44
CA PHE A 105 -9.85 -7.49 -11.04
C PHE A 105 -10.65 -6.60 -10.10
N GLN A 106 -10.64 -5.31 -10.34
CA GLN A 106 -11.43 -4.28 -9.67
C GLN A 106 -12.93 -4.64 -9.64
N HIS A 107 -13.50 -4.99 -10.79
CA HIS A 107 -14.79 -5.67 -10.88
C HIS A 107 -14.50 -7.15 -11.07
N ALA A 108 -15.17 -8.02 -10.33
CA ALA A 108 -14.90 -9.46 -10.37
C ALA A 108 -14.89 -10.08 -11.78
N ASN A 109 -15.42 -9.37 -12.78
CA ASN A 109 -15.49 -9.76 -14.19
C ASN A 109 -15.96 -11.21 -14.35
N LEU A 110 -17.06 -11.53 -13.65
CA LEU A 110 -17.64 -12.87 -13.70
C LEU A 110 -18.39 -13.05 -15.03
N LEU A 111 -18.41 -14.30 -15.48
CA LEU A 111 -19.22 -14.70 -16.64
C LEU A 111 -20.69 -14.70 -16.21
N GLU A 112 -21.47 -13.72 -16.65
CA GLU A 112 -22.85 -13.45 -16.23
C GLU A 112 -23.79 -14.65 -16.45
N GLN A 113 -23.57 -15.41 -17.52
CA GLN A 113 -24.38 -16.59 -17.87
C GLN A 113 -23.90 -17.88 -17.18
N ARG A 114 -22.99 -17.77 -16.21
CA ARG A 114 -22.45 -18.92 -15.47
C ARG A 114 -22.66 -18.73 -13.98
N THR A 115 -22.95 -19.82 -13.29
CA THR A 115 -23.03 -19.81 -11.82
C THR A 115 -21.67 -19.55 -11.18
N ALA A 116 -21.63 -19.28 -9.87
CA ALA A 116 -20.39 -19.14 -9.10
C ALA A 116 -19.48 -20.37 -9.28
N ALA A 117 -20.02 -21.57 -9.12
CA ALA A 117 -19.26 -22.80 -9.34
C ALA A 117 -18.73 -22.93 -10.76
N GLN A 118 -19.49 -22.55 -11.77
CA GLN A 118 -19.06 -22.58 -13.16
C GLN A 118 -18.01 -21.52 -13.50
N ASN A 119 -18.07 -20.36 -12.85
CA ASN A 119 -17.02 -19.33 -12.95
C ASN A 119 -15.70 -19.84 -12.39
N ILE A 120 -15.71 -20.48 -11.21
CA ILE A 120 -14.52 -21.08 -10.59
C ILE A 120 -13.99 -22.24 -11.41
N ALA A 121 -14.88 -23.09 -11.98
CA ALA A 121 -14.49 -24.22 -12.83
C ALA A 121 -13.89 -23.80 -14.18
N TYR A 122 -14.09 -22.54 -14.61
CA TYR A 122 -13.73 -22.11 -15.97
C TYR A 122 -12.23 -22.23 -16.28
N PRO A 123 -11.29 -21.69 -15.46
CA PRO A 123 -9.86 -21.86 -15.72
C PRO A 123 -9.41 -23.32 -15.74
N LEU A 124 -9.95 -24.15 -14.83
CA LEU A 124 -9.66 -25.58 -14.79
C LEU A 124 -10.12 -26.30 -16.06
N ALA A 125 -11.28 -25.91 -16.59
CA ALA A 125 -11.78 -26.47 -17.85
C ALA A 125 -10.88 -26.10 -19.04
N MET A 126 -10.39 -24.86 -19.08
CA MET A 126 -9.46 -24.39 -20.11
C MET A 126 -8.08 -25.07 -19.98
N ALA A 127 -7.67 -25.44 -18.78
CA ALA A 127 -6.45 -26.22 -18.49
C ALA A 127 -6.60 -27.72 -18.81
N GLY A 128 -7.80 -28.18 -19.18
CA GLY A 128 -8.05 -29.59 -19.52
C GLY A 128 -8.22 -30.52 -18.31
N VAL A 129 -8.41 -29.97 -17.09
CA VAL A 129 -8.63 -30.76 -15.86
C VAL A 129 -9.87 -31.64 -16.00
N PRO A 130 -9.87 -32.92 -15.63
CA PRO A 130 -11.02 -33.81 -15.68
C PRO A 130 -12.21 -33.31 -14.87
N LYS A 131 -13.45 -33.59 -15.33
CA LYS A 131 -14.66 -33.04 -14.71
C LYS A 131 -14.83 -33.40 -13.23
N GLY A 132 -14.42 -34.60 -12.82
CA GLY A 132 -14.47 -35.03 -11.42
C GLY A 132 -13.58 -34.18 -10.51
N GLU A 133 -12.31 -34.05 -10.89
CA GLU A 133 -11.31 -33.25 -10.14
C GLU A 133 -11.70 -31.76 -10.08
N ARG A 134 -12.30 -31.21 -11.15
CA ARG A 134 -12.85 -29.85 -11.17
C ARG A 134 -13.91 -29.65 -10.10
N HIS A 135 -14.79 -30.65 -9.92
CA HIS A 135 -15.88 -30.57 -8.94
C HIS A 135 -15.34 -30.45 -7.51
N GLU A 136 -14.37 -31.28 -7.15
CA GLU A 136 -13.72 -31.26 -5.85
C GLU A 136 -12.99 -29.93 -5.60
N THR A 137 -12.24 -29.45 -6.61
CA THR A 137 -11.52 -28.17 -6.51
C THR A 137 -12.49 -27.00 -6.34
N VAL A 138 -13.59 -26.98 -7.11
CA VAL A 138 -14.60 -25.92 -6.99
C VAL A 138 -15.24 -25.91 -5.60
N ALA A 139 -15.55 -27.09 -5.03
CA ALA A 139 -16.14 -27.19 -3.69
C ALA A 139 -15.17 -26.60 -2.63
N ARG A 140 -13.88 -26.99 -2.68
CA ARG A 140 -12.84 -26.45 -1.81
C ARG A 140 -12.67 -24.93 -1.96
N MET A 141 -12.70 -24.39 -3.17
CA MET A 141 -12.57 -22.96 -3.43
C MET A 141 -13.78 -22.19 -2.90
N LEU A 142 -15.00 -22.71 -3.08
CA LEU A 142 -16.21 -22.11 -2.52
C LEU A 142 -16.18 -22.08 -0.98
N GLU A 143 -15.71 -23.16 -0.35
CA GLU A 143 -15.51 -23.22 1.10
C GLU A 143 -14.46 -22.23 1.57
N LEU A 144 -13.30 -22.16 0.89
CA LEU A 144 -12.21 -21.23 1.20
C LEU A 144 -12.67 -19.77 1.24
N VAL A 145 -13.55 -19.38 0.32
CA VAL A 145 -14.05 -17.99 0.25
C VAL A 145 -15.37 -17.79 1.02
N GLY A 146 -15.86 -18.81 1.77
CA GLY A 146 -17.07 -18.71 2.60
C GLY A 146 -18.36 -18.65 1.80
N LEU A 147 -18.44 -19.31 0.63
CA LEU A 147 -19.60 -19.34 -0.27
C LEU A 147 -20.03 -20.78 -0.63
N ALA A 148 -19.85 -21.74 0.28
CA ALA A 148 -20.17 -23.16 0.03
C ALA A 148 -21.64 -23.38 -0.40
N ASP A 149 -22.57 -22.57 0.12
CA ASP A 149 -24.02 -22.62 -0.17
C ASP A 149 -24.44 -21.82 -1.43
N ARG A 150 -23.50 -21.07 -2.05
CA ARG A 150 -23.76 -20.15 -3.16
C ARG A 150 -23.26 -20.65 -4.53
N GLY A 151 -22.78 -21.88 -4.61
CA GLY A 151 -22.20 -22.41 -5.85
C GLY A 151 -23.15 -22.43 -7.06
N SER A 152 -24.47 -22.55 -6.84
CA SER A 152 -25.51 -22.50 -7.89
C SER A 152 -25.98 -21.09 -8.23
N SER A 153 -25.59 -20.06 -7.48
CA SER A 153 -26.02 -18.67 -7.69
C SER A 153 -25.35 -18.06 -8.93
N TYR A 154 -26.10 -17.28 -9.71
CA TYR A 154 -25.59 -16.48 -10.80
C TYR A 154 -25.04 -15.14 -10.27
N PRO A 155 -24.14 -14.44 -11.00
CA PRO A 155 -23.59 -13.17 -10.56
C PRO A 155 -24.65 -12.15 -10.12
N ALA A 156 -25.75 -12.02 -10.84
CA ALA A 156 -26.85 -11.12 -10.52
C ALA A 156 -27.56 -11.43 -9.17
N GLN A 157 -27.33 -12.61 -8.60
CA GLN A 157 -27.89 -13.05 -7.32
C GLN A 157 -26.90 -12.87 -6.15
N LEU A 158 -25.70 -12.36 -6.42
CA LEU A 158 -24.62 -12.18 -5.46
C LEU A 158 -24.39 -10.69 -5.20
N SER A 159 -24.11 -10.35 -3.94
CA SER A 159 -23.61 -9.00 -3.60
C SER A 159 -22.26 -8.73 -4.25
N GLY A 160 -21.84 -7.46 -4.35
CA GLY A 160 -20.52 -7.09 -4.90
C GLY A 160 -19.35 -7.80 -4.20
N GLY A 161 -19.39 -7.87 -2.87
CA GLY A 161 -18.39 -8.60 -2.08
C GLY A 161 -18.41 -10.12 -2.34
N GLN A 162 -19.60 -10.72 -2.53
CA GLN A 162 -19.72 -12.13 -2.88
C GLN A 162 -19.19 -12.39 -4.30
N GLN A 163 -19.46 -11.49 -5.25
CA GLN A 163 -18.89 -11.57 -6.60
C GLN A 163 -17.37 -11.51 -6.56
N GLN A 164 -16.82 -10.61 -5.75
CA GLN A 164 -15.36 -10.48 -5.59
C GLN A 164 -14.74 -11.73 -4.97
N ARG A 165 -15.38 -12.34 -3.96
CA ARG A 165 -14.98 -13.64 -3.40
C ARG A 165 -14.99 -14.76 -4.43
N VAL A 166 -15.98 -14.83 -5.32
CA VAL A 166 -16.01 -15.77 -6.47
C VAL A 166 -14.87 -15.47 -7.43
N GLY A 167 -14.55 -14.18 -7.69
CA GLY A 167 -13.41 -13.76 -8.50
C GLY A 167 -12.06 -14.23 -7.93
N ILE A 168 -11.88 -14.12 -6.62
CA ILE A 168 -10.71 -14.63 -5.90
C ILE A 168 -10.63 -16.14 -6.00
N ALA A 169 -11.72 -16.85 -5.72
CA ALA A 169 -11.79 -18.32 -5.82
C ALA A 169 -11.46 -18.81 -7.24
N ARG A 170 -11.96 -18.11 -8.27
CA ARG A 170 -11.63 -18.41 -9.67
C ARG A 170 -10.14 -18.20 -9.97
N ALA A 171 -9.56 -17.12 -9.46
CA ALA A 171 -8.13 -16.84 -9.66
C ALA A 171 -7.23 -17.89 -9.00
N LEU A 172 -7.66 -18.48 -7.88
CA LEU A 172 -6.93 -19.49 -7.12
C LEU A 172 -7.16 -20.94 -7.61
N ALA A 173 -8.18 -21.18 -8.43
CA ALA A 173 -8.62 -22.53 -8.77
C ALA A 173 -7.52 -23.40 -9.42
N ASP A 174 -6.66 -22.80 -10.24
CA ASP A 174 -5.54 -23.51 -10.91
C ASP A 174 -4.24 -23.49 -10.08
N GLN A 175 -4.31 -23.18 -8.78
CA GLN A 175 -3.20 -23.15 -7.82
C GLN A 175 -2.02 -22.29 -8.30
N PRO A 176 -2.24 -21.00 -8.56
CA PRO A 176 -1.19 -20.11 -9.05
C PRO A 176 -0.11 -19.89 -7.96
N ALA A 177 1.13 -19.63 -8.39
CA ALA A 177 2.21 -19.21 -7.51
C ALA A 177 2.09 -17.72 -7.11
N VAL A 178 1.46 -16.93 -7.97
CA VAL A 178 1.26 -15.48 -7.80
C VAL A 178 -0.23 -15.12 -7.93
N LEU A 179 -0.77 -14.35 -6.98
CA LEU A 179 -2.07 -13.72 -7.05
C LEU A 179 -1.89 -12.21 -7.30
N LEU A 180 -2.24 -11.76 -8.50
CA LEU A 180 -2.17 -10.36 -8.89
C LEU A 180 -3.54 -9.71 -8.71
N CYS A 181 -3.66 -8.72 -7.84
CA CYS A 181 -4.89 -8.02 -7.50
C CYS A 181 -4.84 -6.59 -8.03
N ASP A 182 -5.65 -6.28 -9.03
CA ASP A 182 -5.77 -4.94 -9.61
C ASP A 182 -6.98 -4.23 -9.02
N GLU A 183 -6.73 -3.31 -8.08
CA GLU A 183 -7.74 -2.55 -7.31
C GLU A 183 -8.86 -3.43 -6.72
N PRO A 184 -8.54 -4.48 -5.95
CA PRO A 184 -9.49 -5.54 -5.59
C PRO A 184 -10.67 -5.08 -4.72
N THR A 185 -10.62 -3.86 -4.18
CA THR A 185 -11.59 -3.35 -3.19
C THR A 185 -12.19 -1.99 -3.54
N SER A 186 -11.75 -1.34 -4.61
CA SER A 186 -12.14 0.06 -4.96
C SER A 186 -13.64 0.28 -5.24
N ALA A 187 -14.40 -0.79 -5.51
CA ALA A 187 -15.84 -0.74 -5.75
C ALA A 187 -16.68 -1.28 -4.57
N LEU A 188 -16.06 -1.46 -3.38
CA LEU A 188 -16.69 -2.08 -2.22
C LEU A 188 -16.81 -1.07 -1.07
N ASP A 189 -17.76 -1.32 -0.18
CA ASP A 189 -17.90 -0.59 1.07
C ASP A 189 -16.76 -0.94 2.06
N PRO A 190 -16.50 -0.12 3.11
CA PRO A 190 -15.38 -0.33 4.02
C PRO A 190 -15.39 -1.67 4.78
N GLU A 191 -16.57 -2.18 5.13
CA GLU A 191 -16.69 -3.46 5.84
C GLU A 191 -16.39 -4.64 4.91
N THR A 192 -16.95 -4.62 3.72
CA THR A 192 -16.65 -5.61 2.67
C THR A 192 -15.18 -5.56 2.27
N THR A 193 -14.59 -4.36 2.12
CA THR A 193 -13.15 -4.15 1.87
C THR A 193 -12.31 -4.88 2.90
N ARG A 194 -12.58 -4.66 4.20
CA ARG A 194 -11.87 -5.35 5.30
C ARG A 194 -11.94 -6.86 5.14
N SER A 195 -13.13 -7.37 4.93
CA SER A 195 -13.39 -8.81 4.78
C SER A 195 -12.67 -9.43 3.57
N ILE A 196 -12.53 -8.71 2.45
CA ILE A 196 -11.78 -9.16 1.27
C ILE A 196 -10.27 -9.15 1.54
N LEU A 197 -9.75 -8.12 2.21
CA LEU A 197 -8.33 -8.06 2.55
C LEU A 197 -7.92 -9.16 3.55
N GLU A 198 -8.77 -9.46 4.54
CA GLU A 198 -8.59 -10.59 5.45
C GLU A 198 -8.58 -11.92 4.70
N LEU A 199 -9.51 -12.11 3.76
CA LEU A 199 -9.52 -13.29 2.90
C LEU A 199 -8.22 -13.44 2.08
N ILE A 200 -7.71 -12.36 1.49
CA ILE A 200 -6.45 -12.38 0.72
C ILE A 200 -5.28 -12.77 1.63
N ARG A 201 -5.23 -12.26 2.87
CA ARG A 201 -4.22 -12.63 3.86
C ARG A 201 -4.32 -14.11 4.23
N ASP A 202 -5.51 -14.60 4.55
CA ASP A 202 -5.77 -16.00 4.85
C ASP A 202 -5.34 -16.94 3.72
N VAL A 203 -5.60 -16.54 2.48
CA VAL A 203 -5.20 -17.28 1.28
C VAL A 203 -3.69 -17.34 1.16
N ARG A 204 -2.99 -16.21 1.34
CA ARG A 204 -1.52 -16.16 1.36
C ARG A 204 -0.96 -17.12 2.42
N ASP A 205 -1.49 -17.03 3.64
CA ASP A 205 -0.98 -17.81 4.78
C ASP A 205 -1.23 -19.33 4.63
N ARG A 206 -2.39 -19.72 4.07
CA ARG A 206 -2.76 -21.13 3.89
C ARG A 206 -2.16 -21.78 2.65
N LEU A 207 -2.03 -21.01 1.57
CA LEU A 207 -1.60 -21.56 0.27
C LEU A 207 -0.14 -21.23 -0.08
N GLY A 208 0.51 -20.33 0.67
CA GLY A 208 1.88 -19.86 0.39
C GLY A 208 2.00 -19.06 -0.90
N VAL A 209 0.87 -18.54 -1.43
CA VAL A 209 0.85 -17.78 -2.67
C VAL A 209 1.47 -16.40 -2.45
N THR A 210 2.27 -15.91 -3.40
CA THR A 210 2.76 -14.53 -3.40
C THR A 210 1.68 -13.62 -3.91
N VAL A 211 1.42 -12.51 -3.22
CA VAL A 211 0.35 -11.57 -3.58
C VAL A 211 0.95 -10.23 -4.01
N VAL A 212 0.50 -9.71 -5.14
CA VAL A 212 0.80 -8.33 -5.56
C VAL A 212 -0.51 -7.57 -5.64
N ILE A 213 -0.62 -6.48 -4.87
CA ILE A 213 -1.79 -5.61 -4.85
C ILE A 213 -1.43 -4.30 -5.53
N ILE A 214 -2.15 -3.99 -6.59
CA ILE A 214 -2.04 -2.72 -7.29
C ILE A 214 -3.20 -1.85 -6.84
N THR A 215 -2.91 -0.70 -6.25
CA THR A 215 -3.93 0.18 -5.71
C THR A 215 -3.45 1.64 -5.66
N HIS A 216 -4.37 2.55 -5.50
CA HIS A 216 -4.11 3.94 -5.12
C HIS A 216 -4.53 4.22 -3.67
N GLU A 217 -5.03 3.20 -2.96
CA GLU A 217 -5.54 3.32 -1.59
C GLU A 217 -4.47 2.91 -0.57
N MET A 218 -3.89 3.87 0.15
CA MET A 218 -2.89 3.61 1.19
C MET A 218 -3.46 2.81 2.38
N SER A 219 -4.75 2.91 2.64
CA SER A 219 -5.45 2.11 3.65
C SER A 219 -5.35 0.60 3.39
N VAL A 220 -5.39 0.18 2.12
CA VAL A 220 -5.19 -1.21 1.70
C VAL A 220 -3.76 -1.65 1.97
N VAL A 221 -2.79 -0.83 1.56
CA VAL A 221 -1.36 -1.12 1.77
C VAL A 221 -1.04 -1.29 3.26
N ARG A 222 -1.45 -0.32 4.10
CA ARG A 222 -1.26 -0.39 5.55
C ARG A 222 -1.82 -1.65 6.18
N ARG A 223 -2.94 -2.15 5.65
CA ARG A 223 -3.67 -3.25 6.26
C ARG A 223 -3.04 -4.63 6.03
N ILE A 224 -2.49 -4.87 4.84
CA ILE A 224 -2.09 -6.23 4.49
C ILE A 224 -0.72 -6.39 3.83
N CYS A 225 -0.09 -5.32 3.32
CA CYS A 225 1.18 -5.45 2.62
C CYS A 225 2.35 -5.60 3.60
N ASP A 226 3.33 -6.43 3.24
CA ASP A 226 4.61 -6.58 3.94
C ASP A 226 5.64 -5.57 3.40
N SER A 227 5.51 -5.24 2.09
CA SER A 227 6.39 -4.30 1.38
C SER A 227 5.58 -3.49 0.36
N VAL A 228 6.13 -2.36 -0.06
CA VAL A 228 5.44 -1.44 -0.97
C VAL A 228 6.41 -0.77 -1.94
N SER A 229 5.93 -0.49 -3.14
CA SER A 229 6.63 0.28 -4.17
C SER A 229 5.78 1.44 -4.67
N LEU A 230 6.37 2.61 -4.81
CA LEU A 230 5.75 3.78 -5.42
C LEU A 230 6.12 3.85 -6.90
N LEU A 231 5.11 3.75 -7.75
CA LEU A 231 5.23 3.84 -9.19
C LEU A 231 4.85 5.25 -9.67
N GLU A 232 5.78 5.95 -10.29
CA GLU A 232 5.56 7.28 -10.88
C GLU A 232 6.15 7.35 -12.28
N ALA A 233 5.39 7.88 -13.22
CA ALA A 233 5.83 8.06 -14.61
C ALA A 233 6.53 6.83 -15.23
N GLY A 234 6.03 5.63 -14.91
CA GLY A 234 6.56 4.36 -15.41
C GLY A 234 7.81 3.83 -14.69
N ARG A 235 8.23 4.45 -13.59
CA ARG A 235 9.42 4.07 -12.78
C ARG A 235 9.04 3.77 -11.34
N ILE A 236 9.75 2.84 -10.71
CA ILE A 236 9.71 2.72 -9.25
C ILE A 236 10.63 3.78 -8.67
N VAL A 237 10.06 4.72 -7.93
CA VAL A 237 10.81 5.85 -7.32
C VAL A 237 11.18 5.56 -5.86
N GLN A 238 10.41 4.70 -5.19
CA GLN A 238 10.70 4.21 -3.85
C GLN A 238 10.16 2.80 -3.69
N SER A 239 10.87 1.93 -2.99
CA SER A 239 10.45 0.55 -2.72
C SER A 239 11.14 0.02 -1.47
N GLY A 240 10.44 -0.81 -0.70
CA GLY A 240 11.02 -1.48 0.47
C GLY A 240 9.98 -2.15 1.36
N PRO A 241 10.42 -2.86 2.41
CA PRO A 241 9.58 -3.25 3.52
C PRO A 241 8.85 -2.03 4.08
N ILE A 242 7.60 -2.21 4.54
CA ILE A 242 6.81 -1.09 5.07
C ILE A 242 7.52 -0.42 6.24
N GLU A 243 8.17 -1.21 7.10
CA GLU A 243 8.92 -0.73 8.27
C GLU A 243 10.05 0.23 7.87
N ASP A 244 10.81 -0.10 6.82
CA ASP A 244 11.89 0.74 6.32
C ASP A 244 11.35 2.03 5.66
N VAL A 245 10.26 1.89 4.89
CA VAL A 245 9.64 3.02 4.20
C VAL A 245 9.10 4.06 5.19
N VAL A 246 8.46 3.63 6.28
CA VAL A 246 7.88 4.57 7.26
C VAL A 246 8.93 5.18 8.18
N SER A 247 10.10 4.57 8.29
CA SER A 247 11.24 5.12 9.04
C SER A 247 11.91 6.31 8.32
N ASP A 248 11.77 6.39 7.00
CA ASP A 248 12.17 7.55 6.20
C ASP A 248 11.05 8.60 6.21
N VAL A 249 11.08 9.47 7.23
CA VAL A 249 10.00 10.41 7.60
C VAL A 249 9.63 11.36 6.48
N ASP A 250 10.63 11.79 5.70
CA ASP A 250 10.47 12.79 4.63
C ASP A 250 10.09 12.19 3.30
N SER A 251 10.17 10.87 3.19
CA SER A 251 9.82 10.21 1.96
C SER A 251 8.34 10.37 1.65
N ARG A 252 8.04 10.62 0.39
CA ARG A 252 6.66 10.77 -0.08
C ARG A 252 5.79 9.58 0.29
N LEU A 253 6.32 8.38 0.14
CA LEU A 253 5.59 7.15 0.45
C LEU A 253 5.32 7.01 1.95
N SER A 254 6.26 7.41 2.81
CA SER A 254 6.05 7.48 4.26
C SER A 254 4.94 8.47 4.62
N LEU A 255 4.95 9.67 4.03
CA LEU A 255 3.93 10.69 4.24
C LEU A 255 2.53 10.24 3.78
N GLU A 256 2.45 9.48 2.70
CA GLU A 256 1.17 8.92 2.22
C GLU A 256 0.71 7.72 3.06
N LEU A 257 1.65 6.88 3.55
CA LEU A 257 1.32 5.74 4.41
C LEU A 257 0.86 6.17 5.80
N VAL A 258 1.60 7.07 6.44
CA VAL A 258 1.26 7.60 7.77
C VAL A 258 1.34 9.12 7.69
N PRO A 259 0.25 9.79 7.30
CA PRO A 259 0.26 11.25 7.20
C PRO A 259 0.51 11.89 8.56
N PRO A 260 1.27 13.01 8.60
CA PRO A 260 1.46 13.75 9.83
C PRO A 260 0.11 14.23 10.37
N PRO A 261 -0.08 14.26 11.69
CA PRO A 261 -1.33 14.72 12.28
C PRO A 261 -1.58 16.20 11.97
N ASP A 262 -2.86 16.55 11.80
CA ASP A 262 -3.27 17.95 11.65
C ASP A 262 -2.98 18.71 12.94
N VAL A 263 -2.29 19.85 12.80
CA VAL A 263 -2.06 20.77 13.92
C VAL A 263 -3.13 21.85 13.88
N PRO A 264 -3.87 22.06 14.97
CA PRO A 264 -4.87 23.13 15.04
C PRO A 264 -4.25 24.49 14.70
N LYS A 265 -4.98 25.33 13.95
CA LYS A 265 -4.50 26.68 13.55
C LYS A 265 -4.06 27.57 14.72
N ALA A 266 -4.59 27.33 15.92
CA ALA A 266 -4.19 28.03 17.14
C ALA A 266 -2.73 27.77 17.56
N ALA A 267 -2.13 26.66 17.12
CA ALA A 267 -0.73 26.33 17.37
C ALA A 267 0.22 26.90 16.28
N ARG A 268 -0.33 27.56 15.25
CA ARG A 268 0.42 28.19 14.14
C ARG A 268 0.49 29.71 14.31
N VAL A 269 0.75 30.24 15.48
CA VAL A 269 0.86 31.68 15.64
C VAL A 269 2.24 32.19 15.26
N ALA A 270 2.20 33.08 14.26
CA ALA A 270 3.22 34.02 13.81
C ALA A 270 4.36 33.47 12.91
N GLY A 271 4.13 33.51 11.61
CA GLY A 271 5.18 33.29 10.59
C GLY A 271 4.73 33.49 9.14
N SER A 272 3.60 34.16 8.84
CA SER A 272 3.28 34.58 7.47
C SER A 272 2.43 35.86 7.48
N THR A 273 3.10 36.99 7.39
CA THR A 273 2.54 38.19 6.79
C THR A 273 2.59 38.02 5.28
N GLU A 274 1.48 37.65 4.68
CA GLU A 274 1.18 37.96 3.28
C GLU A 274 -0.32 38.09 3.11
N ASP A 275 -0.68 39.31 2.64
CA ASP A 275 -1.91 39.72 1.95
C ASP A 275 -3.25 39.69 2.71
N ALA A 276 -3.52 40.82 3.39
CA ALA A 276 -4.87 41.31 3.58
C ALA A 276 -5.10 42.48 2.61
N GLU A 277 -5.67 42.19 1.44
CA GLU A 277 -6.32 43.24 0.62
C GLU A 277 -7.73 43.56 1.17
N ASP A 278 -7.88 44.82 1.45
CA ASP A 278 -9.07 45.66 1.52
C ASP A 278 -10.48 45.05 1.40
N THR A 279 -11.29 45.24 2.43
CA THR A 279 -12.65 45.71 2.26
C THR A 279 -13.01 46.68 3.39
N ASP A 280 -13.14 47.93 3.00
CA ASP A 280 -13.84 49.02 3.69
C ASP A 280 -15.25 48.62 4.15
N ASP A 281 -15.60 48.79 5.43
CA ASP A 281 -16.88 49.41 5.78
C ASP A 281 -16.88 49.97 7.22
N GLN A 282 -17.38 51.16 7.32
CA GLN A 282 -17.46 52.07 8.47
C GLN A 282 -18.45 51.57 9.54
N ALA A 283 -18.12 51.72 10.82
CA ALA A 283 -19.08 52.33 11.78
C ALA A 283 -18.44 52.59 13.16
N ASP A 284 -18.67 53.79 13.63
CA ASP A 284 -18.39 54.47 14.91
C ASP A 284 -18.67 53.64 16.18
N GLY A 285 -17.89 53.92 17.23
CA GLY A 285 -18.30 53.65 18.61
C GLY A 285 -17.17 53.67 19.64
N ALA A 286 -17.00 54.77 20.33
CA ALA A 286 -16.08 55.03 21.43
C ALA A 286 -16.27 54.09 22.65
N GLY A 287 -15.19 53.79 23.36
CA GLY A 287 -15.23 53.19 24.70
C GLY A 287 -13.85 52.80 25.22
N ASP A 288 -13.28 53.68 26.06
CA ASP A 288 -12.11 53.49 26.91
C ASP A 288 -12.12 52.16 27.69
N ALA A 289 -10.98 51.47 27.75
CA ALA A 289 -10.42 50.92 29.00
C ALA A 289 -9.06 50.25 28.76
N ASP A 290 -8.03 50.84 29.35
CA ASP A 290 -6.72 50.26 29.65
C ASP A 290 -6.83 48.81 30.13
N HIS A 291 -6.16 47.88 29.43
CA HIS A 291 -5.50 46.72 30.05
C HIS A 291 -4.27 46.37 29.22
N ALA A 292 -3.15 46.95 29.64
CA ALA A 292 -1.84 46.52 29.23
C ALA A 292 -1.60 45.08 29.77
N GLY A 293 -1.84 44.09 28.94
CA GLY A 293 -1.41 42.70 29.12
C GLY A 293 -0.47 42.37 27.96
N SER A 294 0.82 42.62 28.16
CA SER A 294 1.86 42.13 27.30
C SER A 294 1.85 40.59 27.34
N THR A 295 1.10 39.96 26.46
CA THR A 295 1.31 38.55 26.13
C THR A 295 2.45 38.50 25.14
N ASP A 296 3.63 38.22 25.68
CA ASP A 296 4.80 37.75 24.93
C ASP A 296 4.36 36.47 24.18
N SER A 297 3.89 36.62 22.96
CA SER A 297 3.55 35.50 22.08
C SER A 297 4.87 34.96 21.58
N ALA A 298 5.51 34.07 22.39
CA ALA A 298 6.66 33.31 21.99
C ALA A 298 6.30 32.55 20.70
N GLU A 299 7.05 32.79 19.63
CA GLU A 299 6.92 32.02 18.40
C GLU A 299 7.03 30.53 18.73
N SER A 300 6.03 29.74 18.33
CA SER A 300 6.01 28.30 18.53
C SER A 300 6.38 27.61 17.23
N ALA A 301 7.26 26.63 17.30
CA ALA A 301 7.61 25.75 16.21
C ALA A 301 6.87 24.42 16.35
N VAL A 302 6.62 23.76 15.22
CA VAL A 302 6.06 22.42 15.19
C VAL A 302 7.18 21.45 14.80
N ILE A 303 7.34 20.39 15.59
CA ILE A 303 8.27 19.29 15.30
C ILE A 303 7.45 18.07 14.90
N ASP A 304 7.73 17.51 13.74
CA ASP A 304 7.24 16.19 13.34
C ASP A 304 8.17 15.12 13.87
N VAL A 305 7.58 14.14 14.55
CA VAL A 305 8.29 12.98 15.08
C VAL A 305 7.70 11.73 14.47
N ALA A 306 8.54 10.85 13.94
CA ALA A 306 8.15 9.51 13.56
C ALA A 306 8.89 8.50 14.43
N LEU A 307 8.15 7.50 14.85
CA LEU A 307 8.67 6.40 15.66
C LEU A 307 8.17 5.07 15.11
N THR A 308 9.04 4.09 15.16
CA THR A 308 8.73 2.71 14.83
C THR A 308 9.06 1.86 16.06
N ALA A 309 8.14 0.99 16.47
CA ALA A 309 8.34 0.09 17.60
C ALA A 309 7.94 -1.33 17.24
N HIS A 310 8.76 -2.28 17.65
CA HIS A 310 8.42 -3.70 17.57
C HIS A 310 7.61 -4.16 18.80
N PRO A 311 6.83 -5.26 18.70
CA PRO A 311 6.04 -5.78 19.81
C PRO A 311 6.88 -6.02 21.06
N GLY A 312 6.55 -5.31 22.16
CA GLY A 312 7.26 -5.40 23.44
C GLY A 312 8.21 -4.24 23.74
N GLU A 313 8.45 -3.32 22.81
CA GLU A 313 9.23 -2.11 23.02
C GLU A 313 8.33 -0.94 23.45
N PRO A 314 8.65 -0.22 24.55
CA PRO A 314 7.83 0.90 25.04
C PRO A 314 8.14 2.22 24.30
N ALA A 315 8.31 2.20 22.96
CA ALA A 315 8.78 3.36 22.20
C ALA A 315 7.91 4.61 22.38
N ALA A 316 6.59 4.48 22.39
CA ALA A 316 5.68 5.62 22.57
C ALA A 316 5.86 6.26 23.97
N ALA A 317 6.06 5.47 25.03
CA ALA A 317 6.26 5.98 26.38
C ALA A 317 7.63 6.71 26.51
N GLN A 318 8.67 6.19 25.86
CA GLN A 318 9.99 6.84 25.83
C GLN A 318 9.92 8.19 25.10
N VAL A 319 9.26 8.24 23.96
CA VAL A 319 9.08 9.49 23.21
C VAL A 319 8.34 10.51 24.03
N LEU A 320 7.22 10.15 24.64
CA LEU A 320 6.41 11.06 25.46
C LEU A 320 7.18 11.57 26.68
N SER A 321 8.04 10.73 27.29
CA SER A 321 8.90 11.15 28.40
C SER A 321 9.96 12.17 27.95
N LEU A 322 10.65 11.90 26.84
CA LEU A 322 11.64 12.83 26.26
C LEU A 322 11.00 14.15 25.83
N VAL A 323 9.83 14.09 25.23
CA VAL A 323 9.03 15.27 24.83
C VAL A 323 8.71 16.15 26.04
N ALA A 324 8.25 15.54 27.13
CA ALA A 324 7.92 16.24 28.37
C ALA A 324 9.18 16.89 29.00
N GLU A 325 10.33 16.21 28.97
CA GLU A 325 11.61 16.75 29.46
C GLU A 325 12.08 18.00 28.68
N GLN A 326 11.78 18.04 27.38
CA GLN A 326 12.10 19.19 26.51
C GLN A 326 11.09 20.33 26.66
N GLY A 327 10.02 20.15 27.42
CA GLY A 327 8.96 21.14 27.58
C GLY A 327 8.12 21.34 26.31
N ALA A 328 8.01 20.31 25.49
CA ALA A 328 7.15 20.31 24.30
C ALA A 328 5.78 19.71 24.63
N ASP A 329 4.75 20.23 23.98
CA ASP A 329 3.39 19.71 24.06
C ASP A 329 3.04 18.86 22.84
N VAL A 330 2.22 17.82 23.01
CA VAL A 330 1.71 17.01 21.91
C VAL A 330 0.49 17.70 21.28
N ALA A 331 0.67 18.26 20.11
CA ALA A 331 -0.41 18.91 19.35
C ALA A 331 -1.33 17.91 18.60
N GLY A 332 -0.78 16.76 18.27
CA GLY A 332 -1.52 15.68 17.60
C GLY A 332 -0.69 14.42 17.48
N GLY A 333 -1.36 13.28 17.29
CA GLY A 333 -0.68 11.99 17.10
C GLY A 333 -1.53 10.99 16.32
N VAL A 334 -0.87 10.21 15.48
CA VAL A 334 -1.43 9.07 14.76
C VAL A 334 -0.58 7.85 15.07
N PHE A 335 -1.21 6.76 15.47
CA PHE A 335 -0.56 5.48 15.69
C PHE A 335 -1.23 4.41 14.84
N GLU A 336 -0.44 3.69 14.07
CA GLU A 336 -0.90 2.62 13.19
C GLU A 336 -0.06 1.36 13.42
N THR A 337 -0.68 0.18 13.28
CA THR A 337 0.04 -1.09 13.28
C THR A 337 0.21 -1.53 11.83
N LEU A 338 1.45 -1.58 11.36
CA LEU A 338 1.82 -1.95 10.00
C LEU A 338 2.65 -3.23 10.03
N GLY A 339 2.07 -4.33 9.52
CA GLY A 339 2.69 -5.65 9.69
C GLY A 339 2.81 -6.04 11.16
N THR A 340 4.04 -6.23 11.63
CA THR A 340 4.38 -6.50 13.03
C THR A 340 4.83 -5.25 13.79
N ALA A 341 5.11 -4.14 13.10
CA ALA A 341 5.57 -2.90 13.71
C ALA A 341 4.41 -1.96 14.07
N GLN A 342 4.57 -1.23 15.16
CA GLN A 342 3.76 -0.07 15.50
C GLN A 342 4.47 1.19 15.00
N VAL A 343 3.78 1.98 14.19
CA VAL A 343 4.30 3.24 13.67
C VAL A 343 3.49 4.38 14.25
N GLY A 344 4.17 5.38 14.78
CA GLY A 344 3.55 6.59 15.30
C GLY A 344 4.10 7.84 14.61
N ARG A 345 3.24 8.79 14.31
CA ARG A 345 3.62 10.17 14.00
C ARG A 345 3.00 11.11 15.01
N LEU A 346 3.85 11.96 15.57
CA LEU A 346 3.45 12.99 16.52
C LEU A 346 3.80 14.36 15.94
N ALA A 347 2.92 15.33 16.12
CA ALA A 347 3.23 16.73 15.97
C ALA A 347 3.38 17.34 17.37
N LEU A 348 4.55 17.90 17.64
CA LEU A 348 4.89 18.53 18.91
C LEU A 348 4.93 20.04 18.72
N THR A 349 4.40 20.80 19.66
CA THR A 349 4.58 22.23 19.73
C THR A 349 5.58 22.59 20.83
N ILE A 350 6.53 23.45 20.49
CA ILE A 350 7.61 23.88 21.39
C ILE A 350 7.96 25.34 21.08
N PRO A 351 8.49 26.14 22.05
CA PRO A 351 9.06 27.43 21.74
C PRO A 351 10.13 27.36 20.65
N ALA A 352 10.07 28.25 19.66
CA ALA A 352 10.90 28.19 18.45
C ALA A 352 12.42 28.20 18.75
N ASP A 353 12.84 28.88 19.82
CA ASP A 353 14.22 28.94 20.30
C ASP A 353 14.73 27.58 20.81
N ARG A 354 13.84 26.66 21.18
CA ARG A 354 14.18 25.31 21.68
C ARG A 354 14.04 24.21 20.64
N ALA A 355 13.41 24.48 19.50
CA ALA A 355 13.05 23.46 18.52
C ALA A 355 14.26 22.65 18.02
N GLN A 356 15.38 23.31 17.69
CA GLN A 356 16.58 22.63 17.20
C GLN A 356 17.24 21.75 18.29
N ALA A 357 17.23 22.19 19.54
CA ALA A 357 17.78 21.42 20.65
C ALA A 357 16.93 20.18 20.94
N ALA A 358 15.60 20.31 20.87
CA ALA A 358 14.68 19.20 21.05
C ALA A 358 14.81 18.15 19.92
N VAL A 359 14.93 18.59 18.66
CA VAL A 359 15.19 17.69 17.54
C VAL A 359 16.51 16.94 17.72
N ALA A 360 17.57 17.61 18.18
CA ALA A 360 18.86 16.98 18.44
C ALA A 360 18.73 15.90 19.54
N ALA A 361 18.06 16.20 20.65
CA ALA A 361 17.86 15.26 21.76
C ALA A 361 17.03 14.03 21.34
N LEU A 362 15.98 14.22 20.53
CA LEU A 362 15.18 13.13 20.00
C LEU A 362 16.01 12.24 19.07
N ARG A 363 16.82 12.82 18.20
CA ARG A 363 17.70 12.09 17.28
C ARG A 363 18.80 11.30 18.02
N GLU A 364 19.38 11.86 19.10
CA GLU A 364 20.33 11.12 19.96
C GLU A 364 19.69 9.90 20.62
N ALA A 365 18.39 9.96 20.90
CA ALA A 365 17.62 8.82 21.42
C ALA A 365 17.18 7.82 20.34
N GLY A 366 17.60 7.98 19.07
CA GLY A 366 17.25 7.13 17.94
C GLY A 366 15.85 7.39 17.38
N ILE A 367 15.23 8.55 17.71
CA ILE A 367 13.90 8.94 17.25
C ILE A 367 14.05 9.89 16.07
N THR A 368 13.35 9.63 14.98
CA THR A 368 13.36 10.52 13.83
C THR A 368 12.49 11.74 14.11
N ALA A 369 13.07 12.95 14.04
CA ALA A 369 12.39 14.20 14.35
C ALA A 369 12.87 15.33 13.42
N GLU A 370 11.97 16.17 12.96
CA GLU A 370 12.24 17.34 12.13
C GLU A 370 11.34 18.51 12.46
N VAL A 371 11.84 19.73 12.24
CA VAL A 371 11.00 20.93 12.38
C VAL A 371 10.16 21.05 11.11
N ARG A 372 8.82 21.10 11.30
CA ARG A 372 7.89 21.30 10.19
C ARG A 372 8.10 22.68 9.57
N SER A 373 8.39 22.72 8.29
CA SER A 373 8.55 23.97 7.50
C SER A 373 7.20 24.60 7.17
#